data_e08a780699a526f8e55861bca9a9386b
#
_entry.id   e08a780699a526f8e55861bca9a9386b
#
_cell.length_a   1.000
_cell.length_b   1.000
_cell.length_c   1.000
_cell.angle_alpha   90.00
_cell.angle_beta   90.00
_cell.angle_gamma   90.00
#
_symmetry.space_group_name_H-M   'P 1'
#
loop_
_entity.id
_entity.type
_entity.pdbx_description
1 polymer ?
#
loop_
_entity_poly.entity_id
_entity_poly.type
_entity_poly.pdbx_seq_one_letter_code
_entity_poly.pdbx_strand_id
1 'polypeptide(L)'
;VAIIRPGCGDAIVKGKSLTQHYIDRKSGIDPVVYEPDVRLKPILEPTYGILVYQEQAMQIAQLVAGFSLQQADNLRKAIGKKNVELMARVKSEFLQGAKDSGEYTENDAEEIFSWIEKSQKYSFNKSHSISYALNAYQTAYAKHHFSDEFFTSYLRHAKDKQKPFVEVSELVNNAKIMSIDVNPPSIKNMNSRFSYLGDKPTFG
;
A
#
# COMPACT_ATOMS: atom_id res chain seq x y z
N VAL A 1 0.63 3.14 -1.88
CA VAL A 1 1.20 1.91 -2.46
C VAL A 1 0.11 0.92 -2.83
N ALA A 2 -0.83 0.57 -1.92
CA ALA A 2 -1.84 -0.45 -2.15
C ALA A 2 -2.81 -0.10 -3.29
N ILE A 3 -3.39 1.10 -3.27
CA ILE A 3 -4.45 1.52 -4.20
C ILE A 3 -3.97 1.87 -5.61
N ILE A 4 -2.68 2.11 -5.80
CA ILE A 4 -2.10 2.46 -7.13
C ILE A 4 -1.66 1.23 -7.92
N ARG A 5 -1.81 0.02 -7.36
CA ARG A 5 -1.48 -1.20 -8.08
C ARG A 5 -2.51 -1.50 -9.16
N PRO A 6 -2.11 -2.19 -10.24
CA PRO A 6 -3.02 -2.55 -11.34
C PRO A 6 -4.32 -3.16 -10.84
N GLY A 7 -4.28 -4.00 -9.79
CA GLY A 7 -5.47 -4.63 -9.25
C GLY A 7 -6.58 -3.67 -8.84
N CYS A 8 -6.28 -2.63 -8.06
CA CYS A 8 -7.27 -1.62 -7.69
C CYS A 8 -7.56 -0.64 -8.85
N GLY A 9 -6.55 -0.35 -9.67
CA GLY A 9 -6.70 0.52 -10.85
C GLY A 9 -7.60 -0.09 -11.92
N ASP A 10 -7.49 -1.39 -12.12
CA ASP A 10 -8.22 -2.13 -13.15
C ASP A 10 -9.60 -2.62 -12.69
N ALA A 11 -9.84 -2.70 -11.38
CA ALA A 11 -11.13 -3.11 -10.83
C ALA A 11 -12.16 -1.99 -10.97
N ILE A 12 -13.06 -2.14 -11.94
CA ILE A 12 -14.13 -1.18 -12.22
C ILE A 12 -15.40 -1.55 -11.44
N VAL A 13 -15.90 -0.61 -10.64
CA VAL A 13 -17.15 -0.71 -9.87
C VAL A 13 -17.99 0.53 -10.19
N LYS A 14 -19.24 0.34 -10.59
CA LYS A 14 -20.14 1.45 -10.94
C LYS A 14 -19.53 2.49 -11.90
N GLY A 15 -18.74 2.01 -12.88
CA GLY A 15 -18.14 2.86 -13.92
C GLY A 15 -16.84 3.59 -13.55
N LYS A 16 -16.35 3.45 -12.30
CA LYS A 16 -15.08 4.04 -11.85
C LYS A 16 -14.14 2.95 -11.32
N SER A 17 -12.82 3.19 -11.38
CA SER A 17 -11.87 2.30 -10.72
C SER A 17 -11.97 2.41 -9.19
N LEU A 18 -11.56 1.35 -8.47
CA LEU A 18 -11.51 1.40 -7.01
C LEU A 18 -10.55 2.51 -6.51
N THR A 19 -9.47 2.77 -7.26
CA THR A 19 -8.55 3.89 -7.00
C THR A 19 -9.29 5.23 -7.07
N GLN A 20 -10.12 5.43 -8.10
CA GLN A 20 -10.89 6.67 -8.25
C GLN A 20 -11.95 6.82 -7.16
N HIS A 21 -12.66 5.74 -6.80
CA HIS A 21 -13.58 5.74 -5.67
C HIS A 21 -12.90 6.13 -4.35
N TYR A 22 -11.68 5.61 -4.11
CA TYR A 22 -10.92 5.97 -2.92
C TYR A 22 -10.58 7.47 -2.90
N ILE A 23 -10.12 8.02 -4.03
CA ILE A 23 -9.76 9.44 -4.14
C ILE A 23 -10.99 10.32 -3.94
N ASP A 24 -12.08 10.03 -4.63
CA ASP A 24 -13.31 10.82 -4.60
C ASP A 24 -13.93 10.83 -3.18
N ARG A 25 -13.99 9.67 -2.52
CA ARG A 25 -14.50 9.55 -1.15
C ARG A 25 -13.60 10.24 -0.13
N LYS A 26 -12.29 10.08 -0.26
CA LYS A 26 -11.30 10.75 0.61
C LYS A 26 -11.37 12.27 0.49
N SER A 27 -11.62 12.79 -0.72
CA SER A 27 -11.70 14.22 -1.00
C SER A 27 -13.11 14.81 -0.76
N GLY A 28 -14.07 13.99 -0.32
CA GLY A 28 -15.45 14.43 -0.07
C GLY A 28 -16.26 14.70 -1.35
N ILE A 29 -15.79 14.26 -2.52
CA ILE A 29 -16.50 14.38 -3.79
C ILE A 29 -17.66 13.40 -3.85
N ASP A 30 -17.41 12.13 -3.48
CA ASP A 30 -18.42 11.09 -3.37
C ASP A 30 -18.67 10.74 -1.89
N PRO A 31 -19.90 10.39 -1.50
CA PRO A 31 -20.18 9.93 -0.15
C PRO A 31 -19.49 8.57 0.12
N VAL A 32 -19.03 8.38 1.36
CA VAL A 32 -18.50 7.09 1.79
C VAL A 32 -19.67 6.12 2.01
N VAL A 33 -19.65 5.00 1.28
CA VAL A 33 -20.64 3.92 1.44
C VAL A 33 -19.94 2.65 1.90
N TYR A 34 -20.64 1.88 2.73
CA TYR A 34 -20.14 0.63 3.29
C TYR A 34 -20.96 -0.53 2.71
N GLU A 35 -20.53 -1.01 1.55
CA GLU A 35 -21.14 -2.14 0.85
C GLU A 35 -20.28 -3.41 1.06
N PRO A 36 -20.90 -4.58 1.05
CA PRO A 36 -22.32 -4.83 0.87
C PRO A 36 -23.16 -4.61 2.14
N ASP A 37 -22.55 -4.41 3.30
CA ASP A 37 -23.22 -4.31 4.57
C ASP A 37 -22.67 -3.16 5.44
N VAL A 38 -23.55 -2.33 5.99
CA VAL A 38 -23.18 -1.17 6.83
C VAL A 38 -22.48 -1.60 8.14
N ARG A 39 -22.71 -2.81 8.63
CA ARG A 39 -22.04 -3.38 9.82
C ARG A 39 -20.55 -3.54 9.64
N LEU A 40 -20.04 -3.53 8.38
CA LEU A 40 -18.63 -3.57 8.04
C LEU A 40 -17.93 -2.20 8.21
N LYS A 41 -18.66 -1.14 8.53
CA LYS A 41 -18.13 0.21 8.72
C LYS A 41 -16.89 0.25 9.61
N PRO A 42 -16.84 -0.35 10.80
CA PRO A 42 -15.66 -0.25 11.69
C PRO A 42 -14.36 -0.75 11.05
N ILE A 43 -14.47 -1.71 10.12
CA ILE A 43 -13.31 -2.30 9.42
C ILE A 43 -12.94 -1.48 8.19
N LEU A 44 -13.93 -0.93 7.49
CA LEU A 44 -13.75 -0.28 6.20
C LEU A 44 -13.60 1.25 6.29
N GLU A 45 -13.91 1.86 7.41
CA GLU A 45 -13.81 3.31 7.61
C GLU A 45 -12.42 3.87 7.32
N PRO A 46 -11.30 3.24 7.74
CA PRO A 46 -9.95 3.72 7.43
C PRO A 46 -9.60 3.69 5.94
N THR A 47 -10.38 3.00 5.12
CA THR A 47 -10.19 2.87 3.68
C THR A 47 -11.39 3.41 2.87
N TYR A 48 -12.18 4.28 3.48
CA TYR A 48 -13.33 4.96 2.85
C TYR A 48 -14.34 3.98 2.23
N GLY A 49 -14.61 2.87 2.94
CA GLY A 49 -15.57 1.85 2.50
C GLY A 49 -15.04 0.91 1.41
N ILE A 50 -13.74 0.85 1.17
CA ILE A 50 -13.14 -0.02 0.16
C ILE A 50 -12.33 -1.12 0.83
N LEU A 51 -12.52 -2.36 0.39
CA LEU A 51 -11.72 -3.50 0.85
C LEU A 51 -10.37 -3.51 0.11
N VAL A 52 -9.36 -2.94 0.75
CA VAL A 52 -8.00 -2.77 0.20
C VAL A 52 -7.04 -3.84 0.71
N TYR A 53 -7.13 -4.18 1.99
CA TYR A 53 -6.15 -5.02 2.66
C TYR A 53 -6.64 -6.43 2.94
N GLN A 54 -5.72 -7.39 2.87
CA GLN A 54 -5.98 -8.78 3.25
C GLN A 54 -6.45 -8.89 4.70
N GLU A 55 -5.87 -8.09 5.58
CA GLU A 55 -6.22 -8.04 6.98
C GLU A 55 -7.66 -7.57 7.24
N GLN A 56 -8.20 -6.70 6.39
CA GLN A 56 -9.61 -6.31 6.48
C GLN A 56 -10.53 -7.49 6.15
N ALA A 57 -10.21 -8.30 5.15
CA ALA A 57 -10.98 -9.52 4.85
C ALA A 57 -10.95 -10.53 6.00
N MET A 58 -9.80 -10.67 6.66
CA MET A 58 -9.68 -11.50 7.87
C MET A 58 -10.56 -10.97 9.00
N GLN A 59 -10.54 -9.66 9.26
CA GLN A 59 -11.38 -9.01 10.27
C GLN A 59 -12.88 -9.15 9.95
N ILE A 60 -13.27 -9.06 8.69
CA ILE A 60 -14.65 -9.28 8.27
C ILE A 60 -15.08 -10.73 8.53
N ALA A 61 -14.21 -11.71 8.24
CA ALA A 61 -14.51 -13.11 8.54
C ALA A 61 -14.64 -13.37 10.05
N GLN A 62 -13.85 -12.68 10.87
CA GLN A 62 -14.00 -12.76 12.32
C GLN A 62 -15.30 -12.11 12.80
N LEU A 63 -15.66 -10.96 12.26
CA LEU A 63 -16.88 -10.24 12.63
C LEU A 63 -18.15 -10.99 12.23
N VAL A 64 -18.20 -11.45 10.99
CA VAL A 64 -19.42 -12.03 10.38
C VAL A 64 -19.60 -13.50 10.78
N ALA A 65 -18.53 -14.27 10.73
CA ALA A 65 -18.58 -15.74 10.91
C ALA A 65 -17.93 -16.23 12.20
N GLY A 66 -17.47 -15.34 13.09
CA GLY A 66 -16.84 -15.72 14.34
C GLY A 66 -15.50 -16.45 14.15
N PHE A 67 -14.83 -16.26 13.02
CA PHE A 67 -13.57 -16.96 12.74
C PHE A 67 -12.51 -16.65 13.78
N SER A 68 -11.80 -17.67 14.21
CA SER A 68 -10.53 -17.54 14.91
C SER A 68 -9.48 -16.92 13.96
N LEU A 69 -8.39 -16.40 14.52
CA LEU A 69 -7.25 -15.91 13.72
C LEU A 69 -6.72 -16.96 12.75
N GLN A 70 -6.68 -18.23 13.17
CA GLN A 70 -6.22 -19.34 12.31
C GLN A 70 -7.15 -19.59 11.13
N GLN A 71 -8.47 -19.56 11.35
CA GLN A 71 -9.45 -19.72 10.29
C GLN A 71 -9.41 -18.53 9.32
N ALA A 72 -9.29 -17.31 9.82
CA ALA A 72 -9.12 -16.11 9.01
C ALA A 72 -7.82 -16.15 8.18
N ASP A 73 -6.72 -16.68 8.71
CA ASP A 73 -5.48 -16.90 7.94
C ASP A 73 -5.66 -17.98 6.87
N ASN A 74 -6.45 -19.01 7.13
CA ASN A 74 -6.79 -20.01 6.12
C ASN A 74 -7.59 -19.40 4.94
N LEU A 75 -8.51 -18.45 5.24
CA LEU A 75 -9.19 -17.68 4.20
C LEU A 75 -8.19 -16.91 3.33
N ARG A 76 -7.29 -16.16 3.95
CA ARG A 76 -6.22 -15.43 3.25
C ARG A 76 -5.36 -16.36 2.37
N LYS A 77 -4.98 -17.53 2.90
CA LYS A 77 -4.19 -18.53 2.16
C LYS A 77 -4.97 -19.14 1.00
N ALA A 78 -6.25 -19.46 1.18
CA ALA A 78 -7.10 -20.02 0.15
C ALA A 78 -7.19 -19.09 -1.07
N ILE A 79 -7.42 -17.81 -0.81
CA ILE A 79 -7.51 -16.77 -1.83
C ILE A 79 -6.15 -16.56 -2.51
N GLY A 80 -5.09 -16.36 -1.71
CA GLY A 80 -3.75 -16.06 -2.23
C GLY A 80 -3.14 -17.18 -3.08
N LYS A 81 -3.41 -18.45 -2.75
CA LYS A 81 -2.92 -19.64 -3.46
C LYS A 81 -3.86 -20.13 -4.53
N LYS A 82 -5.04 -19.51 -4.71
CA LYS A 82 -6.09 -19.97 -5.63
C LYS A 82 -6.44 -21.45 -5.45
N ASN A 83 -6.43 -21.92 -4.21
CA ASN A 83 -6.74 -23.31 -3.88
C ASN A 83 -8.26 -23.49 -3.79
N VAL A 84 -8.84 -24.13 -4.79
CA VAL A 84 -10.30 -24.29 -4.94
C VAL A 84 -10.90 -25.13 -3.80
N GLU A 85 -10.24 -26.23 -3.42
CA GLU A 85 -10.73 -27.11 -2.35
C GLU A 85 -10.73 -26.40 -0.98
N LEU A 86 -9.63 -25.71 -0.66
CA LEU A 86 -9.54 -24.92 0.56
C LEU A 86 -10.57 -23.78 0.57
N MET A 87 -10.80 -23.14 -0.58
CA MET A 87 -11.79 -22.07 -0.72
C MET A 87 -13.21 -22.57 -0.45
N ALA A 88 -13.58 -23.74 -1.04
CA ALA A 88 -14.90 -24.34 -0.82
C ALA A 88 -15.13 -24.67 0.66
N ARG A 89 -14.12 -25.23 1.32
CA ARG A 89 -14.16 -25.52 2.75
C ARG A 89 -14.33 -24.25 3.58
N VAL A 90 -13.50 -23.24 3.34
CA VAL A 90 -13.55 -21.96 4.08
C VAL A 90 -14.88 -21.24 3.85
N LYS A 91 -15.46 -21.33 2.62
CA LYS A 91 -16.79 -20.80 2.33
C LYS A 91 -17.86 -21.48 3.18
N SER A 92 -17.85 -22.80 3.25
CA SER A 92 -18.79 -23.55 4.08
C SER A 92 -18.66 -23.20 5.57
N GLU A 93 -17.44 -23.12 6.08
CA GLU A 93 -17.18 -22.71 7.46
C GLU A 93 -17.68 -21.26 7.73
N PHE A 94 -17.50 -20.36 6.78
CA PHE A 94 -17.94 -18.95 6.89
C PHE A 94 -19.47 -18.84 6.94
N LEU A 95 -20.17 -19.51 6.02
CA LEU A 95 -21.64 -19.48 5.98
C LEU A 95 -22.23 -20.10 7.25
N GLN A 96 -21.65 -21.20 7.73
CA GLN A 96 -22.08 -21.82 8.97
C GLN A 96 -21.85 -20.90 10.18
N GLY A 97 -20.68 -20.28 10.30
CA GLY A 97 -20.38 -19.34 11.39
C GLY A 97 -21.29 -18.11 11.38
N ALA A 98 -21.58 -17.55 10.20
CA ALA A 98 -22.52 -16.45 10.05
C ALA A 98 -23.95 -16.83 10.48
N LYS A 99 -24.40 -18.04 10.15
CA LYS A 99 -25.67 -18.57 10.58
C LYS A 99 -25.73 -18.77 12.10
N ASP A 100 -24.66 -19.30 12.70
CA ASP A 100 -24.56 -19.57 14.13
C ASP A 100 -24.55 -18.27 14.95
N SER A 101 -24.06 -17.17 14.38
CA SER A 101 -24.10 -15.84 15.02
C SER A 101 -25.52 -15.29 15.14
N GLY A 102 -26.42 -15.66 14.26
CA GLY A 102 -27.79 -15.17 14.21
C GLY A 102 -27.96 -13.71 13.78
N GLU A 103 -26.85 -13.02 13.47
CA GLU A 103 -26.86 -11.60 13.10
C GLU A 103 -26.98 -11.36 11.58
N TYR A 104 -26.66 -12.37 10.78
CA TYR A 104 -26.61 -12.30 9.33
C TYR A 104 -27.54 -13.34 8.72
N THR A 105 -28.31 -12.94 7.71
CA THR A 105 -29.06 -13.91 6.90
C THR A 105 -28.12 -14.71 6.01
N GLU A 106 -28.58 -15.85 5.52
CA GLU A 106 -27.79 -16.66 4.58
C GLU A 106 -27.40 -15.87 3.31
N ASN A 107 -28.33 -15.05 2.81
CA ASN A 107 -28.09 -14.17 1.67
C ASN A 107 -27.04 -13.11 1.97
N ASP A 108 -27.09 -12.45 3.14
CA ASP A 108 -26.07 -11.47 3.56
C ASP A 108 -24.68 -12.12 3.60
N ALA A 109 -24.58 -13.31 4.21
CA ALA A 109 -23.33 -14.03 4.33
C ALA A 109 -22.76 -14.45 2.96
N GLU A 110 -23.59 -14.93 2.05
CA GLU A 110 -23.17 -15.26 0.69
C GLU A 110 -22.70 -14.03 -0.09
N GLU A 111 -23.43 -12.93 0.01
CA GLU A 111 -23.06 -11.67 -0.64
C GLU A 111 -21.72 -11.15 -0.13
N ILE A 112 -21.53 -11.11 1.20
CA ILE A 112 -20.28 -10.67 1.84
C ILE A 112 -19.12 -11.60 1.42
N PHE A 113 -19.31 -12.92 1.44
CA PHE A 113 -18.26 -13.84 1.06
C PHE A 113 -17.88 -13.70 -0.43
N SER A 114 -18.86 -13.61 -1.33
CA SER A 114 -18.63 -13.36 -2.76
C SER A 114 -17.88 -12.05 -3.01
N TRP A 115 -18.22 -11.01 -2.25
CA TRP A 115 -17.53 -9.72 -2.33
C TRP A 115 -16.08 -9.81 -1.84
N ILE A 116 -15.82 -10.52 -0.72
CA ILE A 116 -14.46 -10.81 -0.25
C ILE A 116 -13.68 -11.55 -1.35
N GLU A 117 -14.23 -12.62 -1.89
CA GLU A 117 -13.57 -13.44 -2.92
C GLU A 117 -13.19 -12.61 -4.16
N LYS A 118 -14.07 -11.74 -4.62
CA LYS A 118 -13.82 -10.84 -5.76
C LYS A 118 -12.73 -9.81 -5.41
N SER A 119 -12.83 -9.18 -4.24
CA SER A 119 -11.93 -8.10 -3.80
C SER A 119 -10.53 -8.61 -3.50
N GLN A 120 -10.39 -9.84 -3.04
CA GLN A 120 -9.10 -10.42 -2.68
C GLN A 120 -8.17 -10.68 -3.88
N LYS A 121 -8.68 -10.69 -5.10
CA LYS A 121 -7.83 -10.72 -6.31
C LYS A 121 -6.88 -9.53 -6.39
N TYR A 122 -7.21 -8.45 -5.70
CA TYR A 122 -6.52 -7.16 -5.71
C TYR A 122 -5.96 -6.76 -4.35
N SER A 123 -6.25 -7.53 -3.31
CA SER A 123 -5.91 -7.18 -1.93
C SER A 123 -4.41 -7.10 -1.70
N PHE A 124 -4.04 -6.20 -0.81
CA PHE A 124 -2.67 -5.89 -0.49
C PHE A 124 -2.37 -6.17 0.98
N ASN A 125 -1.14 -6.57 1.28
CA ASN A 125 -0.72 -6.76 2.66
C ASN A 125 -0.52 -5.40 3.35
N LYS A 126 -1.21 -5.16 4.46
CA LYS A 126 -1.17 -3.89 5.19
C LYS A 126 0.21 -3.63 5.80
N SER A 127 0.87 -4.66 6.32
CA SER A 127 2.21 -4.53 6.92
C SER A 127 3.22 -4.04 5.90
N HIS A 128 3.15 -4.52 4.65
CA HIS A 128 4.00 -4.04 3.58
C HIS A 128 3.72 -2.56 3.25
N SER A 129 2.44 -2.14 3.20
CA SER A 129 2.08 -0.73 3.01
C SER A 129 2.65 0.17 4.10
N ILE A 130 2.57 -0.26 5.37
CA ILE A 130 3.08 0.48 6.52
C ILE A 130 4.60 0.62 6.44
N SER A 131 5.32 -0.47 6.13
CA SER A 131 6.78 -0.45 6.00
C SER A 131 7.24 0.52 4.92
N TYR A 132 6.60 0.50 3.75
CA TYR A 132 6.91 1.47 2.69
C TYR A 132 6.55 2.91 3.05
N ALA A 133 5.44 3.12 3.75
CA ALA A 133 5.06 4.45 4.22
C ALA A 133 6.06 4.99 5.24
N LEU A 134 6.56 4.16 6.14
CA LEU A 134 7.59 4.53 7.11
C LEU A 134 8.90 4.91 6.41
N ASN A 135 9.35 4.10 5.45
CA ASN A 135 10.55 4.42 4.67
C ASN A 135 10.39 5.74 3.89
N ALA A 136 9.22 5.95 3.27
CA ALA A 136 8.93 7.18 2.55
C ALA A 136 8.94 8.41 3.50
N TYR A 137 8.35 8.27 4.68
CA TYR A 137 8.36 9.32 5.70
C TYR A 137 9.78 9.64 6.18
N GLN A 138 10.56 8.61 6.54
CA GLN A 138 11.95 8.79 6.98
C GLN A 138 12.81 9.44 5.88
N THR A 139 12.62 9.03 4.63
CA THR A 139 13.31 9.62 3.48
C THR A 139 12.95 11.09 3.29
N ALA A 140 11.67 11.43 3.38
CA ALA A 140 11.20 12.81 3.30
C ALA A 140 11.70 13.66 4.47
N TYR A 141 11.71 13.09 5.68
CA TYR A 141 12.24 13.74 6.88
C TYR A 141 13.73 14.04 6.73
N ALA A 142 14.52 13.05 6.32
CA ALA A 142 15.95 13.23 6.07
C ALA A 142 16.21 14.28 4.98
N LYS A 143 15.43 14.23 3.88
CA LYS A 143 15.53 15.22 2.80
C LYS A 143 15.23 16.64 3.27
N HIS A 144 14.31 16.82 4.22
CA HIS A 144 13.93 18.14 4.73
C HIS A 144 14.91 18.69 5.78
N HIS A 145 15.29 17.85 6.75
CA HIS A 145 16.08 18.30 7.91
C HIS A 145 17.58 18.15 7.74
N PHE A 146 18.04 17.29 6.84
CA PHE A 146 19.44 16.94 6.58
C PHE A 146 19.69 16.90 5.08
N SER A 147 19.32 17.99 4.40
CA SER A 147 19.26 18.03 2.94
C SER A 147 20.60 17.75 2.27
N ASP A 148 21.68 18.36 2.76
CA ASP A 148 23.03 18.23 2.17
C ASP A 148 23.56 16.80 2.32
N GLU A 149 23.42 16.21 3.49
CA GLU A 149 23.79 14.82 3.77
C GLU A 149 22.91 13.84 2.98
N PHE A 150 21.63 14.14 2.86
CA PHE A 150 20.70 13.35 2.05
C PHE A 150 21.13 13.30 0.59
N PHE A 151 21.35 14.46 -0.03
CA PHE A 151 21.77 14.52 -1.43
C PHE A 151 23.15 13.92 -1.63
N THR A 152 24.09 14.15 -0.73
CA THR A 152 25.43 13.53 -0.78
C THR A 152 25.34 12.01 -0.74
N SER A 153 24.54 11.47 0.19
CA SER A 153 24.36 10.02 0.32
C SER A 153 23.67 9.42 -0.89
N TYR A 154 22.64 10.09 -1.40
CA TYR A 154 21.90 9.59 -2.56
C TYR A 154 22.75 9.61 -3.82
N LEU A 155 23.48 10.70 -4.08
CA LEU A 155 24.43 10.82 -5.20
C LEU A 155 25.52 9.74 -5.14
N ARG A 156 26.04 9.44 -3.94
CA ARG A 156 27.02 8.38 -3.72
C ARG A 156 26.52 7.00 -4.20
N HIS A 157 25.24 6.73 -4.06
CA HIS A 157 24.61 5.45 -4.42
C HIS A 157 23.92 5.48 -5.79
N ALA A 158 23.91 6.60 -6.48
CA ALA A 158 23.28 6.73 -7.79
C ALA A 158 23.91 5.81 -8.86
N LYS A 159 25.20 5.48 -8.71
CA LYS A 159 25.92 4.54 -9.58
C LYS A 159 25.31 3.13 -9.61
N ASP A 160 24.64 2.73 -8.54
CA ASP A 160 24.05 1.40 -8.39
C ASP A 160 22.65 1.29 -9.01
N LYS A 161 22.14 2.38 -9.64
CA LYS A 161 20.85 2.43 -10.33
C LYS A 161 20.97 1.97 -11.77
N GLN A 162 19.81 1.65 -12.38
CA GLN A 162 19.77 1.20 -13.78
C GLN A 162 20.28 2.24 -14.79
N LYS A 163 20.08 3.53 -14.50
CA LYS A 163 20.49 4.64 -15.36
C LYS A 163 21.25 5.69 -14.53
N PRO A 164 22.51 5.43 -14.15
CA PRO A 164 23.25 6.26 -13.19
C PRO A 164 23.35 7.73 -13.58
N PHE A 165 23.61 8.03 -14.84
CA PHE A 165 23.77 9.42 -15.31
C PHE A 165 22.45 10.21 -15.28
N VAL A 166 21.35 9.56 -15.62
CA VAL A 166 20.02 10.18 -15.51
C VAL A 166 19.68 10.48 -14.05
N GLU A 167 19.91 9.51 -13.18
CA GLU A 167 19.69 9.64 -11.75
C GLU A 167 20.51 10.79 -11.14
N VAL A 168 21.80 10.87 -11.45
CA VAL A 168 22.68 11.97 -11.00
C VAL A 168 22.18 13.32 -11.50
N SER A 169 21.80 13.42 -12.79
CA SER A 169 21.27 14.67 -13.35
C SER A 169 19.99 15.13 -12.65
N GLU A 170 19.06 14.21 -12.43
CA GLU A 170 17.82 14.50 -11.72
C GLU A 170 18.07 14.92 -10.26
N LEU A 171 18.99 14.24 -9.56
CA LEU A 171 19.35 14.58 -8.18
C LEU A 171 20.00 15.95 -8.07
N VAL A 172 20.92 16.29 -8.98
CA VAL A 172 21.55 17.63 -9.02
C VAL A 172 20.53 18.71 -9.29
N ASN A 173 19.58 18.47 -10.21
CA ASN A 173 18.50 19.42 -10.47
C ASN A 173 17.56 19.58 -9.26
N ASN A 174 17.21 18.48 -8.59
CA ASN A 174 16.42 18.52 -7.36
C ASN A 174 17.15 19.27 -6.22
N ALA A 175 18.45 19.08 -6.06
CA ALA A 175 19.26 19.82 -5.09
C ALA A 175 19.23 21.32 -5.36
N LYS A 176 19.39 21.75 -6.60
CA LYS A 176 19.29 23.16 -7.01
C LYS A 176 17.93 23.78 -6.68
N ILE A 177 16.82 23.07 -6.90
CA ILE A 177 15.47 23.54 -6.55
C ILE A 177 15.38 23.81 -5.03
N MET A 178 16.12 23.05 -4.22
CA MET A 178 16.20 23.23 -2.77
C MET A 178 17.31 24.21 -2.34
N SER A 179 17.91 24.95 -3.26
CA SER A 179 19.00 25.89 -3.03
C SER A 179 20.29 25.23 -2.50
N ILE A 180 20.51 23.97 -2.85
CA ILE A 180 21.69 23.19 -2.49
C ILE A 180 22.58 23.10 -3.73
N ASP A 181 23.79 23.64 -3.62
CA ASP A 181 24.78 23.54 -4.67
C ASP A 181 25.53 22.20 -4.59
N VAL A 182 25.67 21.54 -5.73
CA VAL A 182 26.54 20.37 -5.85
C VAL A 182 27.80 20.78 -6.58
N ASN A 183 28.96 20.66 -5.92
CA ASN A 183 30.24 21.01 -6.52
C ASN A 183 30.60 20.06 -7.67
N PRO A 184 31.07 20.59 -8.81
CA PRO A 184 31.53 19.77 -9.92
C PRO A 184 32.80 18.98 -9.57
N PRO A 185 33.18 17.99 -10.41
CA PRO A 185 34.45 17.28 -10.26
C PRO A 185 35.65 18.26 -10.25
N SER A 186 36.61 18.00 -9.36
CA SER A 186 37.79 18.83 -9.24
C SER A 186 39.02 17.96 -9.00
N ILE A 187 40.14 18.26 -9.68
CA ILE A 187 41.42 17.59 -9.44
C ILE A 187 41.98 17.81 -8.03
N LYS A 188 41.44 18.79 -7.29
CA LYS A 188 41.74 19.02 -5.87
C LYS A 188 41.03 18.06 -4.94
N ASN A 189 39.97 17.37 -5.41
CA ASN A 189 39.24 16.39 -4.66
C ASN A 189 39.51 15.00 -5.29
N MET A 190 40.32 14.22 -4.64
CA MET A 190 40.74 12.89 -5.14
C MET A 190 39.86 11.76 -4.60
N ASN A 191 38.69 12.04 -4.12
CA ASN A 191 37.76 11.01 -3.74
C ASN A 191 37.12 10.36 -4.97
N SER A 192 36.99 9.05 -4.98
CA SER A 192 36.31 8.31 -6.07
C SER A 192 34.79 8.27 -5.96
N ARG A 193 34.19 8.98 -4.99
CA ARG A 193 32.76 8.98 -4.69
C ARG A 193 32.32 10.36 -4.25
N PHE A 194 31.03 10.66 -4.47
CA PHE A 194 30.44 11.85 -3.86
C PHE A 194 30.69 11.87 -2.35
N SER A 195 31.11 13.00 -1.85
CA SER A 195 31.45 13.23 -0.45
C SER A 195 30.92 14.59 0.01
N TYR A 196 30.76 14.75 1.31
CA TYR A 196 30.40 16.01 1.91
C TYR A 196 31.70 16.74 2.29
N LEU A 197 31.99 17.84 1.63
CA LEU A 197 33.21 18.62 1.85
C LEU A 197 32.86 20.10 2.02
N GLY A 198 33.20 20.68 3.15
CA GLY A 198 33.07 22.10 3.41
C GLY A 198 31.65 22.62 3.19
N ASP A 199 30.66 22.02 3.76
CA ASP A 199 29.23 22.39 3.71
C ASP A 199 28.48 22.08 2.40
N LYS A 200 29.07 21.33 1.44
CA LYS A 200 28.40 21.01 0.17
C LYS A 200 28.65 19.58 -0.30
N PRO A 201 27.64 18.95 -0.96
CA PRO A 201 27.84 17.76 -1.74
C PRO A 201 28.88 18.02 -2.84
N THR A 202 29.91 17.22 -2.90
CA THR A 202 31.02 17.40 -3.83
C THR A 202 31.21 16.12 -4.65
N PHE A 203 31.36 16.28 -5.97
CA PHE A 203 31.72 15.17 -6.86
C PHE A 203 33.13 14.70 -6.55
N GLY A 204 33.33 13.36 -6.45
CA GLY A 204 34.63 12.74 -6.25
C GLY A 204 35.28 12.34 -7.53
#